data_c4eb80c557d151b92c7cf3927b152745
#
_entry.id   c4eb80c557d151b92c7cf3927b152745
#
_cell.length_a   1.000
_cell.length_b   1.000
_cell.length_c   1.000
_cell.angle_alpha   90.00
_cell.angle_beta   90.00
_cell.angle_gamma   90.00
#
_symmetry.space_group_name_H-M   'P 1'
#
loop_
_entity.id
_entity.type
_entity.pdbx_description
1 polymer ?
#
loop_
_entity_poly.entity_id
_entity_poly.type
_entity_poly.pdbx_seq_one_letter_code
_entity_poly.pdbx_strand_id
1 'polypeptide(L)'
;EGFQAIHNPWLASHVYPAPEKVFGFEVPKAKEGFRILSESKIPFGVVPGNHDYDAMWSAAGWTPTDDPKKISMNIEAIGRLHAGGLETFRNVFGADSEFFKNKKWYVASYDGGTNSAQIFNAGGYKFLHLALEMSPRDDVLNWATTIIKKYNGLPTLVTTHDYLSSNNEKKSVPIIDFHAVDPKHNNAQMIWDKFVSQHAQIFMVLSGHQHGQGLLIEKNQFNQNVYQILSDYQDRGQSGLDKGQPIDRFTGKPVGIGDGWLRLMTFDFSAKIPLINIDTYSSHYHSDSN
;
A
#
# COMPACT_ATOMS: atom_id res chain seq x y z
N GLU A 1 6.71 9.08 5.41
CA GLU A 1 8.01 8.45 5.71
C GLU A 1 8.53 8.72 7.12
N GLY A 2 8.09 9.76 7.79
CA GLY A 2 8.67 10.20 9.04
C GLY A 2 8.14 9.55 10.32
N PHE A 3 7.10 8.75 10.28
CA PHE A 3 6.51 8.17 11.50
C PHE A 3 7.48 7.27 12.26
N GLN A 4 8.35 6.55 11.55
CA GLN A 4 9.37 5.70 12.15
C GLN A 4 10.43 6.47 12.95
N ALA A 5 10.68 7.72 12.58
CA ALA A 5 11.66 8.55 13.27
C ALA A 5 11.27 8.88 14.71
N ILE A 6 9.99 8.77 15.06
CA ILE A 6 9.48 9.01 16.41
C ILE A 6 10.16 8.09 17.44
N HIS A 7 10.43 6.85 17.05
CA HIS A 7 10.97 5.81 17.94
C HIS A 7 12.40 5.41 17.61
N ASN A 8 13.04 6.06 16.63
CA ASN A 8 14.41 5.78 16.24
C ASN A 8 15.18 7.08 15.99
N PRO A 9 15.91 7.57 16.98
CA PRO A 9 16.69 8.81 16.85
C PRO A 9 17.73 8.77 15.74
N TRP A 10 18.28 7.59 15.41
CA TRP A 10 19.22 7.46 14.30
C TRP A 10 18.53 7.70 12.95
N LEU A 11 17.37 7.10 12.72
CA LEU A 11 16.58 7.36 11.52
C LEU A 11 16.19 8.84 11.42
N ALA A 12 15.77 9.45 12.52
CA ALA A 12 15.41 10.87 12.59
C ALA A 12 16.58 11.79 12.18
N SER A 13 17.82 11.43 12.51
CA SER A 13 18.99 12.26 12.26
C SER A 13 19.68 11.99 10.91
N HIS A 14 19.49 10.82 10.32
CA HIS A 14 20.28 10.37 9.16
C HIS A 14 19.46 10.06 7.91
N VAL A 15 18.22 9.60 8.05
CA VAL A 15 17.44 9.03 6.95
C VAL A 15 16.10 9.72 6.77
N TYR A 16 15.37 9.95 7.87
CA TYR A 16 14.03 10.50 7.84
C TYR A 16 13.96 11.93 8.39
N PRO A 17 12.97 12.72 7.94
CA PRO A 17 12.77 14.03 8.52
C PRO A 17 12.40 13.94 10.01
N ALA A 18 12.78 14.95 10.77
CA ALA A 18 12.40 15.06 12.18
C ALA A 18 10.87 15.06 12.35
N PRO A 19 10.35 14.55 13.49
CA PRO A 19 8.90 14.50 13.75
C PRO A 19 8.19 15.85 13.55
N GLU A 20 8.84 16.96 13.88
CA GLU A 20 8.31 18.32 13.68
C GLU A 20 8.05 18.60 12.20
N LYS A 21 8.92 18.14 11.31
CA LYS A 21 8.72 18.29 9.86
C LYS A 21 7.59 17.39 9.37
N VAL A 22 7.49 16.16 9.89
CA VAL A 22 6.41 15.24 9.54
C VAL A 22 5.06 15.85 9.89
N PHE A 23 4.86 16.27 11.13
CA PHE A 23 3.57 16.79 11.58
C PHE A 23 3.32 18.24 11.18
N GLY A 24 4.37 19.05 11.05
CA GLY A 24 4.26 20.46 10.67
C GLY A 24 4.19 20.71 9.16
N PHE A 25 4.65 19.77 8.33
CA PHE A 25 4.73 19.96 6.89
C PHE A 25 4.19 18.76 6.08
N GLU A 26 4.71 17.54 6.26
CA GLU A 26 4.38 16.42 5.39
C GLU A 26 2.92 15.97 5.54
N VAL A 27 2.44 15.79 6.76
CA VAL A 27 1.05 15.42 7.03
C VAL A 27 0.07 16.50 6.54
N PRO A 28 0.27 17.80 6.81
CA PRO A 28 -0.56 18.85 6.24
C PRO A 28 -0.60 18.84 4.71
N LYS A 29 0.53 18.61 4.04
CA LYS A 29 0.60 18.53 2.57
C LYS A 29 -0.10 17.30 2.01
N ALA A 30 0.07 16.13 2.62
CA ALA A 30 -0.68 14.95 2.26
C ALA A 30 -2.19 15.17 2.41
N LYS A 31 -2.63 15.75 3.53
CA LYS A 31 -4.04 16.08 3.77
C LYS A 31 -4.60 17.06 2.74
N GLU A 32 -3.83 18.05 2.33
CA GLU A 32 -4.21 19.01 1.27
C GLU A 32 -4.53 18.27 -0.05
N GLY A 33 -3.66 17.34 -0.48
CA GLY A 33 -3.89 16.52 -1.67
C GLY A 33 -5.13 15.63 -1.55
N PHE A 34 -5.31 14.93 -0.43
CA PHE A 34 -6.47 14.06 -0.21
C PHE A 34 -7.79 14.83 -0.07
N ARG A 35 -7.77 16.09 0.39
CA ARG A 35 -8.97 16.95 0.40
C ARG A 35 -9.50 17.20 -1.00
N ILE A 36 -8.63 17.38 -2.01
CA ILE A 36 -9.04 17.53 -3.41
C ILE A 36 -9.88 16.32 -3.86
N LEU A 37 -9.44 15.09 -3.55
CA LEU A 37 -10.22 13.87 -3.87
C LEU A 37 -11.54 13.84 -3.08
N SER A 38 -11.49 14.15 -1.79
CA SER A 38 -12.68 14.14 -0.94
C SER A 38 -13.75 15.14 -1.37
N GLU A 39 -13.33 16.35 -1.78
CA GLU A 39 -14.21 17.42 -2.28
C GLU A 39 -14.76 17.08 -3.67
N SER A 40 -14.00 16.41 -4.50
CA SER A 40 -14.43 15.91 -5.82
C SER A 40 -15.48 14.79 -5.74
N LYS A 41 -15.80 14.30 -4.53
CA LYS A 41 -16.75 13.21 -4.27
C LYS A 41 -16.40 11.88 -4.95
N ILE A 42 -15.13 11.70 -5.30
CA ILE A 42 -14.60 10.47 -5.88
C ILE A 42 -14.34 9.49 -4.74
N PRO A 43 -14.88 8.26 -4.77
CA PRO A 43 -14.50 7.22 -3.82
C PRO A 43 -13.02 6.87 -3.94
N PHE A 44 -12.34 6.73 -2.82
CA PHE A 44 -10.95 6.31 -2.78
C PHE A 44 -10.65 5.48 -1.53
N GLY A 45 -9.60 4.69 -1.55
CA GLY A 45 -9.04 3.99 -0.40
C GLY A 45 -7.58 4.40 -0.21
N VAL A 46 -7.12 4.31 1.02
CA VAL A 46 -5.72 4.53 1.39
C VAL A 46 -5.24 3.30 2.13
N VAL A 47 -4.07 2.80 1.76
CA VAL A 47 -3.40 1.69 2.44
C VAL A 47 -2.11 2.19 3.09
N PRO A 48 -1.82 1.78 4.34
CA PRO A 48 -0.54 2.08 4.94
C PRO A 48 0.57 1.27 4.26
N GLY A 49 1.65 1.94 3.91
CA GLY A 49 2.90 1.32 3.48
C GLY A 49 3.85 1.11 4.66
N ASN A 50 5.04 0.58 4.37
CA ASN A 50 6.04 0.31 5.40
C ASN A 50 6.50 1.58 6.15
N HIS A 51 6.51 2.73 5.50
CA HIS A 51 6.88 4.00 6.12
C HIS A 51 5.78 4.65 6.98
N ASP A 52 4.56 4.12 6.92
CA ASP A 52 3.44 4.58 7.73
C ASP A 52 3.35 3.90 9.11
N TYR A 53 4.16 2.88 9.36
CA TYR A 53 4.25 2.23 10.67
C TYR A 53 5.06 3.09 11.64
N ASP A 54 4.52 3.35 12.83
CA ASP A 54 5.11 4.24 13.83
C ASP A 54 6.48 3.77 14.32
N ALA A 55 6.71 2.46 14.33
CA ALA A 55 7.91 1.86 14.89
C ALA A 55 8.38 0.62 14.11
N MET A 56 8.25 0.62 12.80
CA MET A 56 8.71 -0.52 11.98
C MET A 56 10.20 -0.80 12.18
N TRP A 57 11.02 0.24 12.21
CA TRP A 57 12.43 0.17 12.57
C TRP A 57 12.69 1.02 13.80
N SER A 58 13.11 0.43 14.89
CA SER A 58 13.39 1.13 16.13
C SER A 58 14.79 0.85 16.66
N ALA A 59 15.28 1.75 17.50
CA ALA A 59 16.60 1.57 18.15
C ALA A 59 16.67 0.23 18.87
N ALA A 60 17.86 -0.37 18.91
CA ALA A 60 18.07 -1.69 19.50
C ALA A 60 17.64 -1.82 20.97
N GLY A 61 17.62 -0.70 21.71
CA GLY A 61 17.16 -0.66 23.11
C GLY A 61 15.65 -0.44 23.27
N TRP A 62 14.94 -0.11 22.18
CA TRP A 62 13.49 0.08 22.21
C TRP A 62 12.81 -1.18 21.69
N THR A 63 11.90 -1.71 22.44
CA THR A 63 11.12 -2.87 22.04
C THR A 63 9.71 -2.77 22.64
N PRO A 64 8.66 -2.84 21.83
CA PRO A 64 7.30 -2.95 22.34
C PRO A 64 7.00 -4.37 22.86
N THR A 65 7.94 -5.30 22.70
CA THR A 65 7.88 -6.67 23.21
C THR A 65 9.21 -7.02 23.87
N ASP A 66 9.14 -7.58 25.06
CA ASP A 66 10.31 -8.04 25.82
C ASP A 66 10.85 -9.40 25.33
N ASP A 67 10.22 -10.00 24.31
CA ASP A 67 10.64 -11.28 23.76
C ASP A 67 11.60 -11.09 22.57
N PRO A 68 12.94 -11.17 22.80
CA PRO A 68 13.92 -11.01 21.73
C PRO A 68 13.83 -12.09 20.64
N LYS A 69 13.13 -13.23 20.89
CA LYS A 69 12.92 -14.29 19.91
C LYS A 69 11.92 -13.89 18.83
N LYS A 70 11.10 -12.87 19.07
CA LYS A 70 10.15 -12.32 18.11
C LYS A 70 10.76 -11.28 17.18
N ILE A 71 12.01 -10.93 17.38
CA ILE A 71 12.73 -9.93 16.57
C ILE A 71 13.67 -10.68 15.64
N SER A 72 13.26 -10.92 14.43
CA SER A 72 14.00 -11.73 13.45
C SER A 72 15.01 -10.94 12.62
N MET A 73 14.80 -9.64 12.45
CA MET A 73 15.68 -8.78 11.68
C MET A 73 16.28 -7.69 12.54
N ASN A 74 17.59 -7.56 12.46
CA ASN A 74 18.35 -6.49 13.07
C ASN A 74 19.38 -5.99 12.05
N ILE A 75 19.22 -4.74 11.61
CA ILE A 75 20.17 -4.08 10.73
C ILE A 75 20.89 -3.05 11.60
N GLU A 76 22.19 -3.25 11.82
CA GLU A 76 23.01 -2.47 12.78
C GLU A 76 22.81 -0.96 12.64
N ALA A 77 22.73 -0.45 11.41
CA ALA A 77 22.55 0.98 11.14
C ALA A 77 21.10 1.46 11.22
N ILE A 78 20.11 0.57 11.11
CA ILE A 78 18.69 0.96 11.00
C ILE A 78 17.92 0.61 12.27
N GLY A 79 18.29 -0.47 12.95
CA GLY A 79 17.64 -0.97 14.15
C GLY A 79 16.93 -2.31 13.94
N ARG A 80 15.98 -2.59 14.81
CA ARG A 80 15.23 -3.84 14.82
C ARG A 80 13.88 -3.69 14.13
N LEU A 81 13.48 -4.70 13.35
CA LEU A 81 12.17 -4.76 12.74
C LEU A 81 11.09 -5.11 13.78
N HIS A 82 9.98 -4.38 13.71
CA HIS A 82 8.77 -4.60 14.51
C HIS A 82 7.54 -4.65 13.60
N ALA A 83 6.61 -5.56 13.93
CA ALA A 83 5.32 -5.63 13.25
C ALA A 83 4.26 -4.91 14.11
N GLY A 84 3.86 -3.72 13.74
CA GLY A 84 2.81 -2.99 14.44
C GLY A 84 3.03 -1.48 14.52
N GLY A 85 2.06 -0.78 15.14
CA GLY A 85 2.12 0.68 15.27
C GLY A 85 1.65 1.41 14.02
N LEU A 86 0.33 1.55 13.87
CA LEU A 86 -0.31 2.38 12.83
C LEU A 86 -1.18 3.48 13.47
N GLU A 87 -0.82 3.93 14.67
CA GLU A 87 -1.62 4.92 15.39
C GLU A 87 -1.60 6.27 14.67
N THR A 88 -0.44 6.70 14.20
CA THR A 88 -0.32 7.96 13.45
C THR A 88 -1.09 7.90 12.14
N PHE A 89 -1.01 6.78 11.41
CA PHE A 89 -1.83 6.57 10.21
C PHE A 89 -3.33 6.65 10.53
N ARG A 90 -3.78 5.99 11.59
CA ARG A 90 -5.19 6.05 12.04
C ARG A 90 -5.65 7.46 12.36
N ASN A 91 -4.80 8.27 13.00
CA ASN A 91 -5.12 9.66 13.33
C ASN A 91 -5.27 10.54 12.10
N VAL A 92 -4.58 10.22 10.99
CA VAL A 92 -4.64 10.99 9.73
C VAL A 92 -5.68 10.44 8.77
N PHE A 93 -5.68 9.11 8.54
CA PHE A 93 -6.47 8.43 7.51
C PHE A 93 -7.43 7.37 8.07
N GLY A 94 -7.63 7.32 9.37
CA GLY A 94 -8.55 6.38 9.98
C GLY A 94 -10.03 6.62 9.63
N ALA A 95 -10.88 5.70 10.04
CA ALA A 95 -12.31 5.70 9.72
C ALA A 95 -13.06 6.97 10.16
N ASP A 96 -12.61 7.60 11.24
CA ASP A 96 -13.19 8.86 11.76
C ASP A 96 -12.55 10.13 11.21
N SER A 97 -11.59 9.99 10.28
CA SER A 97 -10.92 11.14 9.66
C SER A 97 -11.89 11.98 8.79
N GLU A 98 -11.47 13.20 8.49
CA GLU A 98 -12.20 14.09 7.58
C GLU A 98 -12.45 13.49 6.19
N PHE A 99 -11.65 12.49 5.79
CA PHE A 99 -11.71 11.86 4.48
C PHE A 99 -12.79 10.77 4.39
N PHE A 100 -13.05 10.04 5.47
CA PHE A 100 -13.87 8.83 5.45
C PHE A 100 -15.13 8.91 6.31
N LYS A 101 -15.12 9.75 7.35
CA LYS A 101 -16.28 9.92 8.22
C LYS A 101 -17.53 10.33 7.44
N ASN A 102 -18.61 9.59 7.64
CA ASN A 102 -19.92 9.83 7.00
C ASN A 102 -19.93 9.70 5.46
N LYS A 103 -18.90 9.13 4.83
CA LYS A 103 -18.93 8.87 3.39
C LYS A 103 -19.74 7.61 3.11
N LYS A 104 -20.81 7.72 2.30
CA LYS A 104 -21.70 6.59 1.99
C LYS A 104 -21.02 5.44 1.24
N TRP A 105 -19.95 5.72 0.53
CA TRP A 105 -19.18 4.74 -0.21
C TRP A 105 -18.12 4.03 0.65
N TYR A 106 -17.81 4.54 1.84
CA TYR A 106 -16.94 3.90 2.83
C TYR A 106 -17.81 3.00 3.71
N VAL A 107 -17.83 1.71 3.42
CA VAL A 107 -18.87 0.80 3.90
C VAL A 107 -18.46 -0.05 5.09
N ALA A 108 -17.18 -0.20 5.33
CA ALA A 108 -16.65 -0.89 6.51
C ALA A 108 -15.18 -0.51 6.75
N SER A 109 -14.73 -0.73 7.97
CA SER A 109 -13.33 -0.61 8.38
C SER A 109 -12.99 -1.64 9.45
N TYR A 110 -11.70 -1.90 9.60
CA TYR A 110 -11.14 -2.74 10.63
C TYR A 110 -9.89 -2.07 11.22
N ASP A 111 -9.63 -2.29 12.49
CA ASP A 111 -8.51 -1.72 13.24
C ASP A 111 -8.42 -0.18 13.07
N GLY A 112 -9.52 0.52 13.36
CA GLY A 112 -9.59 1.99 13.31
C GLY A 112 -9.45 2.59 11.92
N GLY A 113 -9.51 1.80 10.84
CA GLY A 113 -9.42 2.25 9.47
C GLY A 113 -8.06 2.02 8.81
N THR A 114 -7.14 1.27 9.44
CA THR A 114 -5.93 0.77 8.78
C THR A 114 -6.26 -0.20 7.65
N ASN A 115 -7.43 -0.82 7.76
CA ASN A 115 -8.04 -1.65 6.73
C ASN A 115 -9.46 -1.15 6.46
N SER A 116 -9.85 -1.05 5.19
CA SER A 116 -11.12 -0.44 4.84
C SER A 116 -11.76 -1.05 3.59
N ALA A 117 -13.07 -0.84 3.45
CA ALA A 117 -13.84 -1.28 2.30
C ALA A 117 -14.65 -0.12 1.72
N GLN A 118 -14.57 0.04 0.43
CA GLN A 118 -15.29 1.05 -0.34
C GLN A 118 -16.15 0.40 -1.41
N ILE A 119 -17.31 0.99 -1.69
CA ILE A 119 -18.15 0.62 -2.83
C ILE A 119 -18.25 1.81 -3.78
N PHE A 120 -17.99 1.58 -5.05
CA PHE A 120 -18.11 2.59 -6.08
C PHE A 120 -18.85 2.05 -7.31
N ASN A 121 -19.39 2.95 -8.13
CA ASN A 121 -20.04 2.62 -9.39
C ASN A 121 -19.19 3.16 -10.54
N ALA A 122 -18.95 2.31 -11.55
CA ALA A 122 -18.24 2.68 -12.76
C ALA A 122 -18.79 1.85 -13.94
N GLY A 123 -19.00 2.48 -15.12
CA GLY A 123 -19.46 1.80 -16.33
C GLY A 123 -20.77 1.02 -16.17
N GLY A 124 -21.67 1.45 -15.29
CA GLY A 124 -22.91 0.73 -14.98
C GLY A 124 -22.77 -0.44 -14.00
N TYR A 125 -21.57 -0.72 -13.54
CA TYR A 125 -21.25 -1.79 -12.57
C TYR A 125 -20.97 -1.22 -11.19
N LYS A 126 -21.22 -2.04 -10.18
CA LYS A 126 -20.86 -1.76 -8.79
C LYS A 126 -19.65 -2.62 -8.42
N PHE A 127 -18.63 -2.00 -7.83
CA PHE A 127 -17.38 -2.63 -7.43
C PHE A 127 -17.21 -2.54 -5.93
N LEU A 128 -16.56 -3.55 -5.37
CA LEU A 128 -16.00 -3.52 -4.02
C LEU A 128 -14.48 -3.28 -4.12
N HIS A 129 -13.97 -2.36 -3.34
CA HIS A 129 -12.54 -2.17 -3.12
C HIS A 129 -12.21 -2.50 -1.66
N LEU A 130 -11.19 -3.33 -1.45
CA LEU A 130 -10.61 -3.65 -0.16
C LEU A 130 -9.21 -3.05 -0.08
N ALA A 131 -9.00 -2.13 0.83
CA ALA A 131 -7.71 -1.54 1.14
C ALA A 131 -7.17 -2.21 2.41
N LEU A 132 -6.10 -2.97 2.29
CA LEU A 132 -5.52 -3.78 3.37
C LEU A 132 -4.11 -3.30 3.73
N GLU A 133 -3.80 -3.30 5.01
CA GLU A 133 -2.46 -2.97 5.52
C GLU A 133 -1.37 -3.83 4.87
N MET A 134 -0.11 -3.39 4.94
CA MET A 134 1.02 -4.20 4.48
C MET A 134 1.13 -5.49 5.32
N SER A 135 1.35 -6.61 4.65
CA SER A 135 1.42 -7.93 5.31
C SER A 135 0.25 -8.19 6.26
N PRO A 136 -1.01 -8.08 5.79
CA PRO A 136 -2.19 -8.15 6.66
C PRO A 136 -2.21 -9.42 7.50
N ARG A 137 -2.62 -9.30 8.76
CA ARG A 137 -2.72 -10.42 9.68
C ARG A 137 -3.90 -11.33 9.33
N ASP A 138 -3.91 -12.53 9.89
CA ASP A 138 -5.00 -13.50 9.68
C ASP A 138 -6.37 -12.96 10.10
N ASP A 139 -6.45 -12.15 11.16
CA ASP A 139 -7.70 -11.51 11.59
C ASP A 139 -8.19 -10.45 10.59
N VAL A 140 -7.28 -9.73 9.93
CA VAL A 140 -7.59 -8.80 8.83
C VAL A 140 -8.14 -9.56 7.62
N LEU A 141 -7.50 -10.66 7.20
CA LEU A 141 -7.98 -11.49 6.09
C LEU A 141 -9.35 -12.13 6.39
N ASN A 142 -9.57 -12.54 7.65
CA ASN A 142 -10.87 -13.03 8.10
C ASN A 142 -11.94 -11.93 8.05
N TRP A 143 -11.63 -10.70 8.50
CA TRP A 143 -12.52 -9.56 8.35
C TRP A 143 -12.85 -9.29 6.88
N ALA A 144 -11.84 -9.22 6.02
CA ALA A 144 -12.02 -9.00 4.59
C ALA A 144 -12.92 -10.08 3.95
N THR A 145 -12.77 -11.33 4.37
CA THR A 145 -13.66 -12.43 3.97
C THR A 145 -15.12 -12.18 4.39
N THR A 146 -15.37 -11.63 5.58
CA THR A 146 -16.74 -11.27 5.99
C THR A 146 -17.34 -10.18 5.11
N ILE A 147 -16.51 -9.21 4.69
CA ILE A 147 -16.93 -8.14 3.79
C ILE A 147 -17.27 -8.69 2.40
N ILE A 148 -16.43 -9.57 1.85
CA ILE A 148 -16.70 -10.26 0.58
C ILE A 148 -18.04 -11.02 0.64
N LYS A 149 -18.29 -11.77 1.71
CA LYS A 149 -19.55 -12.49 1.91
C LYS A 149 -20.75 -11.55 2.01
N LYS A 150 -20.60 -10.43 2.71
CA LYS A 150 -21.65 -9.41 2.84
C LYS A 150 -22.01 -8.77 1.50
N TYR A 151 -21.03 -8.55 0.65
CA TYR A 151 -21.17 -7.94 -0.68
C TYR A 151 -20.93 -8.95 -1.79
N ASN A 152 -21.49 -10.16 -1.61
CA ASN A 152 -21.34 -11.25 -2.54
C ASN A 152 -21.75 -10.87 -3.97
N GLY A 153 -20.94 -11.30 -4.94
CA GLY A 153 -21.16 -11.06 -6.38
C GLY A 153 -20.65 -9.71 -6.89
N LEU A 154 -20.14 -8.81 -6.04
CA LEU A 154 -19.49 -7.59 -6.51
C LEU A 154 -18.08 -7.89 -7.00
N PRO A 155 -17.70 -7.53 -8.25
CA PRO A 155 -16.31 -7.57 -8.67
C PRO A 155 -15.43 -6.80 -7.66
N THR A 156 -14.37 -7.46 -7.19
CA THR A 156 -13.59 -6.95 -6.06
C THR A 156 -12.14 -6.69 -6.46
N LEU A 157 -11.68 -5.47 -6.16
CA LEU A 157 -10.27 -5.08 -6.22
C LEU A 157 -9.70 -5.10 -4.80
N VAL A 158 -8.48 -5.57 -4.66
CA VAL A 158 -7.70 -5.54 -3.40
C VAL A 158 -6.50 -4.65 -3.61
N THR A 159 -6.22 -3.75 -2.68
CA THR A 159 -4.98 -2.98 -2.64
C THR A 159 -4.26 -3.30 -1.35
N THR A 160 -2.97 -3.60 -1.43
CA THR A 160 -2.06 -3.73 -0.31
C THR A 160 -0.69 -3.18 -0.71
N HIS A 161 0.27 -3.07 0.22
CA HIS A 161 1.52 -2.39 -0.08
C HIS A 161 2.54 -3.31 -0.75
N ASP A 162 3.14 -4.27 -0.03
CA ASP A 162 4.17 -5.18 -0.55
C ASP A 162 3.56 -6.52 -0.99
N TYR A 163 3.46 -6.74 -2.29
CA TYR A 163 2.82 -7.94 -2.81
C TYR A 163 3.52 -8.51 -4.05
N LEU A 164 3.68 -7.75 -5.13
CA LEU A 164 4.29 -8.19 -6.39
C LEU A 164 5.64 -7.50 -6.59
N SER A 165 6.63 -8.23 -7.08
CA SER A 165 7.92 -7.67 -7.48
C SER A 165 7.92 -7.22 -8.96
N SER A 166 8.92 -6.42 -9.35
CA SER A 166 9.14 -6.04 -10.75
C SER A 166 9.51 -7.23 -11.66
N ASN A 167 9.86 -8.37 -11.09
CA ASN A 167 10.05 -9.63 -11.82
C ASN A 167 8.76 -10.43 -12.00
N ASN A 168 7.61 -9.86 -11.67
CA ASN A 168 6.29 -10.50 -11.72
C ASN A 168 6.16 -11.70 -10.77
N GLU A 169 6.77 -11.65 -9.61
CA GLU A 169 6.76 -12.71 -8.60
C GLU A 169 6.15 -12.22 -7.29
N LYS A 170 5.35 -13.05 -6.65
CA LYS A 170 4.94 -12.84 -5.26
C LYS A 170 6.09 -13.22 -4.35
N LYS A 171 6.54 -12.27 -3.50
CA LYS A 171 7.63 -12.56 -2.57
C LYS A 171 7.14 -13.35 -1.37
N SER A 172 7.69 -14.54 -1.21
CA SER A 172 7.51 -15.38 -0.01
C SER A 172 8.44 -14.99 1.14
N VAL A 173 9.58 -14.35 0.82
CA VAL A 173 10.53 -13.80 1.79
C VAL A 173 10.84 -12.36 1.38
N PRO A 174 10.05 -11.38 1.84
CA PRO A 174 10.28 -9.98 1.55
C PRO A 174 11.49 -9.43 2.33
N ILE A 175 12.00 -8.28 1.92
CA ILE A 175 13.08 -7.58 2.66
C ILE A 175 12.57 -7.16 4.05
N ILE A 176 11.31 -6.72 4.14
CA ILE A 176 10.62 -6.41 5.38
C ILE A 176 9.67 -7.55 5.69
N ASP A 177 10.13 -8.53 6.44
CA ASP A 177 9.38 -9.75 6.72
C ASP A 177 8.66 -9.68 8.08
N PHE A 178 7.46 -9.13 8.07
CA PHE A 178 6.63 -9.09 9.29
C PHE A 178 6.22 -10.48 9.76
N HIS A 179 6.09 -11.46 8.86
CA HIS A 179 5.78 -12.84 9.26
C HIS A 179 6.89 -13.46 10.11
N ALA A 180 8.14 -13.13 9.83
CA ALA A 180 9.27 -13.60 10.63
C ALA A 180 9.28 -13.00 12.05
N VAL A 181 8.71 -11.79 12.23
CA VAL A 181 8.57 -11.13 13.54
C VAL A 181 7.32 -11.61 14.29
N ASP A 182 6.19 -11.67 13.59
CA ASP A 182 4.92 -12.18 14.12
C ASP A 182 4.26 -13.10 13.07
N PRO A 183 4.16 -14.43 13.36
CA PRO A 183 3.60 -15.40 12.43
C PRO A 183 2.13 -15.18 12.03
N LYS A 184 1.42 -14.26 12.67
CA LYS A 184 0.07 -13.87 12.28
C LYS A 184 0.02 -13.02 11.01
N HIS A 185 1.14 -12.33 10.68
CA HIS A 185 1.27 -11.57 9.46
C HIS A 185 1.48 -12.48 8.24
N ASN A 186 1.02 -12.03 7.09
CA ASN A 186 1.07 -12.80 5.86
C ASN A 186 1.95 -12.11 4.81
N ASN A 187 2.88 -12.85 4.20
CA ASN A 187 3.58 -12.42 3.01
C ASN A 187 2.68 -12.55 1.76
N ALA A 188 3.17 -12.10 0.62
CA ALA A 188 2.38 -12.06 -0.62
C ALA A 188 1.83 -13.44 -1.03
N GLN A 189 2.64 -14.49 -0.93
CA GLN A 189 2.18 -15.85 -1.26
C GLN A 189 1.10 -16.35 -0.29
N MET A 190 1.24 -16.04 1.01
CA MET A 190 0.22 -16.41 2.01
C MET A 190 -1.09 -15.64 1.79
N ILE A 191 -1.02 -14.35 1.41
CA ILE A 191 -2.21 -13.56 1.05
C ILE A 191 -2.93 -14.18 -0.14
N TRP A 192 -2.16 -14.62 -1.15
CA TRP A 192 -2.71 -15.35 -2.29
C TRP A 192 -3.40 -16.64 -1.85
N ASP A 193 -2.70 -17.50 -1.13
CA ASP A 193 -3.18 -18.83 -0.76
C ASP A 193 -4.36 -18.79 0.22
N LYS A 194 -4.31 -17.90 1.20
CA LYS A 194 -5.32 -17.82 2.27
C LYS A 194 -6.53 -16.96 1.90
N PHE A 195 -6.38 -16.03 0.95
CA PHE A 195 -7.42 -15.03 0.72
C PHE A 195 -7.73 -14.84 -0.77
N VAL A 196 -6.78 -14.33 -1.58
CA VAL A 196 -7.10 -13.90 -2.95
C VAL A 196 -7.62 -15.04 -3.81
N SER A 197 -6.92 -16.19 -3.81
CA SER A 197 -7.31 -17.35 -4.62
C SER A 197 -8.59 -18.04 -4.16
N GLN A 198 -9.01 -17.79 -2.92
CA GLN A 198 -10.18 -18.42 -2.28
C GLN A 198 -11.51 -17.71 -2.61
N HIS A 199 -11.48 -16.58 -3.31
CA HIS A 199 -12.67 -15.76 -3.54
C HIS A 199 -12.88 -15.47 -5.02
N ALA A 200 -13.93 -16.08 -5.62
CA ALA A 200 -14.25 -15.94 -7.05
C ALA A 200 -14.43 -14.49 -7.51
N GLN A 201 -14.89 -13.60 -6.64
CA GLN A 201 -15.18 -12.20 -7.00
C GLN A 201 -13.93 -11.28 -7.00
N ILE A 202 -12.78 -11.75 -6.46
CA ILE A 202 -11.53 -10.98 -6.55
C ILE A 202 -10.93 -11.19 -7.93
N PHE A 203 -10.86 -10.11 -8.71
CA PHE A 203 -10.29 -10.14 -10.05
C PHE A 203 -8.99 -9.35 -10.20
N MET A 204 -8.65 -8.50 -9.21
CA MET A 204 -7.48 -7.63 -9.29
C MET A 204 -6.85 -7.43 -7.91
N VAL A 205 -5.50 -7.41 -7.88
CA VAL A 205 -4.68 -6.99 -6.74
C VAL A 205 -3.75 -5.87 -7.21
N LEU A 206 -3.72 -4.77 -6.48
CA LEU A 206 -2.85 -3.62 -6.73
C LEU A 206 -1.82 -3.49 -5.62
N SER A 207 -0.58 -3.19 -5.97
CA SER A 207 0.52 -3.05 -5.01
C SER A 207 1.55 -2.00 -5.42
N GLY A 208 2.39 -1.61 -4.45
CA GLY A 208 3.57 -0.75 -4.58
C GLY A 208 4.79 -1.39 -3.93
N HIS A 209 5.59 -0.61 -3.21
CA HIS A 209 6.77 -0.98 -2.43
C HIS A 209 7.97 -1.49 -3.26
N GLN A 210 7.74 -2.41 -4.16
CA GLN A 210 8.81 -2.95 -5.02
C GLN A 210 8.97 -2.03 -6.22
N HIS A 211 10.08 -1.27 -6.26
CA HIS A 211 10.28 -0.22 -7.27
C HIS A 211 10.14 -0.76 -8.70
N GLY A 212 9.36 -0.09 -9.52
CA GLY A 212 9.10 -0.45 -10.90
C GLY A 212 7.64 -0.76 -11.20
N GLN A 213 7.43 -1.64 -12.16
CA GLN A 213 6.11 -2.10 -12.58
C GLN A 213 6.12 -3.60 -12.87
N GLY A 214 4.98 -4.24 -12.68
CA GLY A 214 4.82 -5.67 -12.92
C GLY A 214 3.37 -6.06 -13.17
N LEU A 215 3.18 -7.17 -13.87
CA LEU A 215 1.90 -7.80 -14.11
C LEU A 215 2.04 -9.31 -14.02
N LEU A 216 1.32 -9.92 -13.10
CA LEU A 216 1.17 -11.37 -13.00
C LEU A 216 -0.30 -11.73 -13.15
N ILE A 217 -0.61 -12.69 -14.02
CA ILE A 217 -1.95 -13.21 -14.20
C ILE A 217 -1.96 -14.67 -13.75
N GLU A 218 -2.71 -14.96 -12.69
CA GLU A 218 -2.87 -16.32 -12.19
C GLU A 218 -4.33 -16.70 -12.10
N LYS A 219 -4.59 -17.98 -12.15
CA LYS A 219 -5.94 -18.52 -11.95
C LYS A 219 -6.18 -18.81 -10.48
N ASN A 220 -7.29 -18.29 -9.96
CA ASN A 220 -7.77 -18.61 -8.64
C ASN A 220 -8.36 -20.04 -8.60
N GLN A 221 -8.82 -20.50 -7.43
CA GLN A 221 -9.41 -21.83 -7.26
C GLN A 221 -10.69 -22.08 -8.08
N PHE A 222 -11.28 -21.02 -8.63
CA PHE A 222 -12.47 -21.08 -9.50
C PHE A 222 -12.11 -21.03 -10.99
N ASN A 223 -10.82 -21.19 -11.33
CA ASN A 223 -10.29 -21.13 -12.71
C ASN A 223 -10.50 -19.76 -13.40
N GLN A 224 -10.63 -18.68 -12.60
CA GLN A 224 -10.76 -17.31 -13.09
C GLN A 224 -9.44 -16.58 -12.99
N ASN A 225 -9.15 -15.71 -13.96
CA ASN A 225 -7.93 -14.91 -13.93
C ASN A 225 -8.01 -13.83 -12.84
N VAL A 226 -6.93 -13.68 -12.09
CA VAL A 226 -6.70 -12.57 -11.19
C VAL A 226 -5.50 -11.77 -11.71
N TYR A 227 -5.71 -10.48 -11.95
CA TYR A 227 -4.68 -9.56 -12.43
C TYR A 227 -3.98 -8.93 -11.22
N GLN A 228 -2.69 -9.23 -11.06
CA GLN A 228 -1.87 -8.75 -9.95
C GLN A 228 -0.90 -7.71 -10.51
N ILE A 229 -1.02 -6.46 -10.07
CA ILE A 229 -0.34 -5.31 -10.68
C ILE A 229 0.52 -4.60 -9.66
N LEU A 230 1.79 -4.40 -10.01
CA LEU A 230 2.71 -3.51 -9.31
C LEU A 230 2.79 -2.18 -10.06
N SER A 231 2.72 -1.08 -9.30
CA SER A 231 2.99 0.27 -9.81
C SER A 231 3.67 1.10 -8.72
N ASP A 232 5.00 1.17 -8.78
CA ASP A 232 5.82 2.00 -7.91
C ASP A 232 6.86 2.74 -8.73
N TYR A 233 6.68 4.03 -8.87
CA TYR A 233 7.47 4.87 -9.78
C TYR A 233 8.42 5.83 -9.06
N GLN A 234 8.69 5.61 -7.77
CA GLN A 234 9.52 6.52 -6.98
C GLN A 234 10.94 6.71 -7.53
N ASP A 235 11.49 5.72 -8.23
CA ASP A 235 12.81 5.79 -8.87
C ASP A 235 12.77 6.30 -10.32
N ARG A 236 11.59 6.60 -10.84
CA ARG A 236 11.42 7.04 -12.24
C ARG A 236 11.54 8.55 -12.35
N GLY A 237 12.66 9.10 -11.89
CA GLY A 237 12.83 10.52 -11.71
C GLY A 237 13.98 11.13 -12.53
N GLN A 238 13.72 11.57 -13.77
CA GLN A 238 14.71 12.34 -14.56
C GLN A 238 14.99 13.70 -13.92
N SER A 239 13.97 14.36 -13.37
CA SER A 239 14.12 15.67 -12.71
C SER A 239 15.05 15.63 -11.50
N GLY A 240 15.19 14.47 -10.85
CA GLY A 240 16.15 14.26 -9.78
C GLY A 240 17.60 14.32 -10.24
N LEU A 241 17.91 13.69 -11.39
CA LEU A 241 19.24 13.78 -12.01
C LEU A 241 19.55 15.21 -12.39
N ASP A 242 18.63 15.91 -13.04
CA ASP A 242 18.79 17.28 -13.49
C ASP A 242 19.03 18.26 -12.31
N LYS A 243 18.50 17.93 -11.12
CA LYS A 243 18.71 18.69 -9.89
C LYS A 243 19.92 18.25 -9.07
N GLY A 244 20.70 17.29 -9.58
CA GLY A 244 21.90 16.79 -8.89
C GLY A 244 21.57 16.01 -7.61
N GLN A 245 20.42 15.34 -7.52
CA GLN A 245 20.10 14.49 -6.39
C GLN A 245 21.09 13.32 -6.28
N PRO A 246 21.39 12.86 -5.06
CA PRO A 246 22.23 11.69 -4.86
C PRO A 246 21.68 10.49 -5.62
N ILE A 247 22.60 9.69 -6.16
CA ILE A 247 22.25 8.42 -6.77
C ILE A 247 22.21 7.36 -5.68
N ASP A 248 21.11 6.67 -5.59
CA ASP A 248 20.98 5.51 -4.72
C ASP A 248 21.96 4.41 -5.17
N ARG A 249 22.78 3.94 -4.23
CA ARG A 249 23.85 2.98 -4.51
C ARG A 249 23.35 1.58 -4.91
N PHE A 250 22.10 1.25 -4.58
CA PHE A 250 21.52 -0.06 -4.87
C PHE A 250 20.73 -0.05 -6.18
N THR A 251 20.01 1.04 -6.46
CA THR A 251 19.16 1.15 -7.65
C THR A 251 19.83 1.86 -8.81
N GLY A 252 20.90 2.63 -8.54
CA GLY A 252 21.57 3.46 -9.55
C GLY A 252 20.74 4.65 -10.05
N LYS A 253 19.65 5.00 -9.32
CA LYS A 253 18.72 6.06 -9.70
C LYS A 253 18.69 7.18 -8.65
N PRO A 254 18.17 8.37 -9.00
CA PRO A 254 18.04 9.46 -8.05
C PRO A 254 17.18 9.08 -6.85
N VAL A 255 17.65 9.43 -5.66
CA VAL A 255 16.93 9.14 -4.42
C VAL A 255 15.65 9.98 -4.32
N GLY A 256 14.52 9.32 -4.10
CA GLY A 256 13.29 9.96 -3.62
C GLY A 256 12.60 10.93 -4.57
N ILE A 257 12.81 10.81 -5.90
CA ILE A 257 12.12 11.65 -6.89
C ILE A 257 11.46 10.78 -7.93
N GLY A 258 10.13 10.78 -7.95
CA GLY A 258 9.31 9.96 -8.84
C GLY A 258 8.65 10.70 -9.99
N ASP A 259 8.89 11.99 -10.19
CA ASP A 259 8.32 12.84 -11.26
C ASP A 259 6.80 12.72 -11.45
N GLY A 260 6.07 12.43 -10.37
CA GLY A 260 4.61 12.41 -10.34
C GLY A 260 3.95 11.38 -11.26
N TRP A 261 4.63 10.27 -11.55
CA TRP A 261 4.06 9.18 -12.34
C TRP A 261 2.94 8.47 -11.59
N LEU A 262 1.85 8.20 -12.29
CA LEU A 262 0.70 7.46 -11.80
C LEU A 262 0.15 6.51 -12.87
N ARG A 263 -0.57 5.48 -12.43
CA ARG A 263 -1.22 4.51 -13.31
C ARG A 263 -2.69 4.85 -13.47
N LEU A 264 -3.10 5.04 -14.73
CA LEU A 264 -4.51 5.18 -15.13
C LEU A 264 -5.01 3.85 -15.69
N MET A 265 -6.15 3.40 -15.23
CA MET A 265 -6.81 2.19 -15.73
C MET A 265 -8.20 2.51 -16.22
N THR A 266 -8.44 2.34 -17.52
CA THR A 266 -9.75 2.54 -18.15
C THR A 266 -10.39 1.19 -18.40
N PHE A 267 -11.51 0.94 -17.74
CA PHE A 267 -12.32 -0.28 -17.91
C PHE A 267 -13.29 -0.05 -19.05
N ASP A 268 -13.08 -0.72 -20.17
CA ASP A 268 -13.96 -0.66 -21.34
C ASP A 268 -14.89 -1.89 -21.39
N PHE A 269 -16.18 -1.67 -21.15
CA PHE A 269 -17.23 -2.69 -21.19
C PHE A 269 -18.04 -2.64 -22.51
N SER A 270 -17.65 -1.83 -23.48
CA SER A 270 -18.34 -1.73 -24.77
C SER A 270 -18.09 -2.93 -25.68
N ALA A 271 -16.96 -3.60 -25.51
CA ALA A 271 -16.62 -4.79 -26.27
C ALA A 271 -17.26 -6.06 -25.67
N LYS A 272 -17.42 -7.10 -26.49
CA LYS A 272 -17.94 -8.41 -26.06
C LYS A 272 -17.11 -9.03 -24.92
N ILE A 273 -15.80 -8.77 -24.91
CA ILE A 273 -14.88 -9.12 -23.83
C ILE A 273 -14.42 -7.80 -23.26
N PRO A 274 -14.70 -7.50 -21.98
CA PRO A 274 -14.23 -6.29 -21.35
C PRO A 274 -12.71 -6.15 -21.40
N LEU A 275 -12.23 -4.95 -21.62
CA LEU A 275 -10.81 -4.61 -21.70
C LEU A 275 -10.44 -3.68 -20.55
N ILE A 276 -9.21 -3.76 -20.10
CA ILE A 276 -8.60 -2.81 -19.17
C ILE A 276 -7.43 -2.18 -19.91
N ASN A 277 -7.58 -0.93 -20.32
CA ASN A 277 -6.49 -0.15 -20.89
C ASN A 277 -5.68 0.46 -19.76
N ILE A 278 -4.38 0.35 -19.84
CA ILE A 278 -3.47 0.77 -18.79
C ILE A 278 -2.50 1.80 -19.37
N ASP A 279 -2.58 3.04 -18.86
CA ASP A 279 -1.71 4.14 -19.24
C ASP A 279 -0.89 4.56 -18.02
N THR A 280 0.33 5.02 -18.25
CA THR A 280 1.19 5.59 -17.20
C THR A 280 1.43 7.05 -17.53
N TYR A 281 0.92 7.94 -16.67
CA TYR A 281 0.92 9.38 -16.86
C TYR A 281 1.80 10.07 -15.82
N SER A 282 2.56 11.09 -16.23
CA SER A 282 3.28 11.95 -15.31
C SER A 282 2.56 13.28 -15.13
N SER A 283 2.19 13.60 -13.90
CA SER A 283 1.66 14.92 -13.55
C SER A 283 2.73 16.02 -13.60
N HIS A 284 4.01 15.67 -13.57
CA HIS A 284 5.13 16.61 -13.71
C HIS A 284 5.36 17.00 -15.18
N TYR A 285 5.39 16.02 -16.08
CA TYR A 285 5.60 16.25 -17.49
C TYR A 285 4.31 16.53 -18.28
N HIS A 286 3.14 16.33 -17.68
CA HIS A 286 1.83 16.39 -18.34
C HIS A 286 1.74 15.52 -19.59
N SER A 287 2.31 14.32 -19.51
CA SER A 287 2.40 13.40 -20.65
C SER A 287 2.33 11.94 -20.21
N ASP A 288 1.92 11.10 -21.15
CA ASP A 288 1.98 9.65 -20.99
C ASP A 288 3.40 9.14 -21.19
N SER A 289 3.66 8.00 -20.58
CA SER A 289 4.88 7.24 -20.82
C SER A 289 4.72 6.41 -22.09
N ASN A 290 5.59 6.61 -23.04
CA ASN A 290 5.77 5.72 -24.20
C ASN A 290 6.39 4.38 -23.80
#